data_f9aca337ccd2e33c182d57292420ff5c
#
_entry.id   f9aca337ccd2e33c182d57292420ff5c
#
_cell.length_a   1.000
_cell.length_b   1.000
_cell.length_c   1.000
_cell.angle_alpha   90.00
_cell.angle_beta   90.00
_cell.angle_gamma   90.00
#
_symmetry.space_group_name_H-M   'P 1'
#
loop_
_entity.id
_entity.type
_entity.pdbx_description
1 polymer ?
#
loop_
_entity_poly.entity_id
_entity_poly.type
_entity_poly.pdbx_seq_one_letter_code
_entity_poly.pdbx_strand_id
1 'polypeptide(L)'
;TIEMRPNRFVWLGAKTNLPGFTYSFRENEDGIWNLHAYMYKEGECTLVVETTNEAFLKSGLGVTDERATADYVRKLFREELNDAEVLTNRSHWRQFPVVRCKVWHHDNVVLLGDAAHSAHWSIGSGTKLALEDAIALHQAVMRHPRNSRAALAEYEKERREEAERIQYSANVSLVFFENVKRFWNMAPTQFNFALMSRSKQITYENLKKRDAGFIREVDQWWARHVAEREQIRLRSDFVPPPPMFAPFTLRGMTVQNRVVVSPMCQYSAEDGTPNDWHMVHYGSRALGGAGLLFTEMTDVSPEGRISPGCTGLYKAEHVVAWKRIVDFVHGQSNAKIALQLGHAGRKGSTQLGWQ
;
A
#
# COMPACT_ATOMS: atom_id res chain seq x y z
N THR A 1 23.26 2.05 8.45
CA THR A 1 22.72 3.39 8.12
C THR A 1 21.67 3.79 9.13
N ILE A 2 21.62 5.09 9.44
CA ILE A 2 20.57 5.70 10.27
C ILE A 2 19.88 6.75 9.41
N GLU A 3 18.55 6.63 9.28
CA GLU A 3 17.72 7.57 8.54
C GLU A 3 16.72 8.22 9.51
N MET A 4 16.82 9.53 9.73
CA MET A 4 15.88 10.26 10.58
C MET A 4 14.60 10.56 9.80
N ARG A 5 13.45 10.16 10.36
CA ARG A 5 12.16 10.37 9.71
C ARG A 5 11.60 11.76 10.03
N PRO A 6 10.85 12.38 9.08
CA PRO A 6 10.46 13.79 9.19
C PRO A 6 9.44 14.09 10.29
N ASN A 7 8.52 13.16 10.57
CA ASN A 7 7.51 13.38 11.60
C ASN A 7 8.10 13.43 13.00
N ARG A 8 7.42 14.17 13.86
CA ARG A 8 7.72 14.21 15.29
C ARG A 8 6.68 13.43 16.05
N PHE A 9 7.12 12.78 17.11
CA PHE A 9 6.23 12.06 18.03
C PHE A 9 6.67 12.29 19.48
N VAL A 10 5.70 12.09 20.40
CA VAL A 10 5.93 12.11 21.83
C VAL A 10 5.17 10.96 22.48
N TRP A 11 5.77 10.37 23.52
CA TRP A 11 5.15 9.36 24.36
C TRP A 11 4.65 9.99 25.66
N LEU A 12 3.37 9.75 25.97
CA LEU A 12 2.66 10.28 27.13
C LEU A 12 1.83 9.15 27.77
N GLY A 13 1.24 9.43 28.91
CA GLY A 13 0.19 8.62 29.51
C GLY A 13 -1.09 9.44 29.71
N ALA A 14 -2.20 8.78 30.02
CA ALA A 14 -3.40 9.44 30.51
C ALA A 14 -4.14 8.55 31.55
N LYS A 15 -4.84 9.20 32.47
CA LYS A 15 -5.67 8.52 33.47
C LYS A 15 -7.10 8.35 32.96
N THR A 16 -7.30 7.45 32.01
CA THR A 16 -8.59 7.16 31.42
C THR A 16 -8.70 5.72 30.97
N ASN A 17 -9.91 5.25 30.74
CA ASN A 17 -10.19 3.95 30.14
C ASN A 17 -10.53 4.13 28.67
N LEU A 18 -9.96 3.26 27.83
CA LEU A 18 -10.24 3.18 26.41
C LEU A 18 -10.85 1.81 26.09
N PRO A 19 -11.77 1.72 25.11
CA PRO A 19 -12.43 0.45 24.76
C PRO A 19 -11.49 -0.53 24.08
N GLY A 20 -10.29 -0.10 23.69
CA GLY A 20 -9.30 -0.91 23.01
C GLY A 20 -8.18 -0.05 22.43
N PHE A 21 -7.44 -0.61 21.47
CA PHE A 21 -6.43 0.18 20.75
C PHE A 21 -7.13 1.24 19.90
N THR A 22 -6.89 2.50 20.23
CA THR A 22 -7.61 3.65 19.66
C THR A 22 -6.67 4.47 18.78
N TYR A 23 -7.09 4.74 17.55
CA TYR A 23 -6.52 5.76 16.69
C TYR A 23 -7.47 6.95 16.63
N SER A 24 -6.96 8.16 16.85
CA SER A 24 -7.69 9.39 16.58
C SER A 24 -6.87 10.34 15.73
N PHE A 25 -7.55 11.07 14.88
CA PHE A 25 -6.96 12.03 13.95
C PHE A 25 -7.69 13.35 14.10
N ARG A 26 -6.96 14.41 14.35
CA ARG A 26 -7.49 15.76 14.53
C ARG A 26 -6.75 16.75 13.65
N GLU A 27 -7.47 17.71 13.09
CA GLU A 27 -6.91 18.85 12.37
C GLU A 27 -7.27 20.14 13.11
N ASN A 28 -6.29 21.01 13.27
CA ASN A 28 -6.46 22.35 13.79
C ASN A 28 -5.66 23.36 12.93
N GLU A 29 -5.55 24.61 13.39
CA GLU A 29 -4.79 25.67 12.72
C GLU A 29 -3.31 25.32 12.48
N ASP A 30 -2.71 24.47 13.29
CA ASP A 30 -1.32 24.05 13.18
C ASP A 30 -1.13 22.95 12.12
N GLY A 31 -2.11 22.05 11.98
CA GLY A 31 -2.09 20.93 11.05
C GLY A 31 -2.79 19.67 11.54
N ILE A 32 -2.36 18.51 11.01
CA ILE A 32 -2.95 17.21 11.35
C ILE A 32 -2.12 16.52 12.42
N TRP A 33 -2.82 15.99 13.43
CA TRP A 33 -2.27 15.28 14.57
C TRP A 33 -2.88 13.89 14.66
N ASN A 34 -2.04 12.89 14.94
CA ASN A 34 -2.44 11.50 15.10
C ASN A 34 -2.23 11.08 16.55
N LEU A 35 -3.23 10.43 17.13
CA LEU A 35 -3.15 9.79 18.45
C LEU A 35 -3.22 8.29 18.28
N HIS A 36 -2.27 7.57 18.88
CA HIS A 36 -2.30 6.13 19.08
C HIS A 36 -2.39 5.88 20.59
N ALA A 37 -3.47 5.28 21.04
CA ALA A 37 -3.68 5.09 22.46
C ALA A 37 -4.08 3.64 22.77
N TYR A 38 -3.58 3.10 23.88
CA TYR A 38 -3.89 1.76 24.36
C TYR A 38 -3.72 1.64 25.87
N MET A 39 -4.58 0.82 26.47
CA MET A 39 -4.50 0.52 27.91
C MET A 39 -3.26 -0.33 28.22
N TYR A 40 -2.54 0.01 29.27
CA TYR A 40 -1.50 -0.86 29.85
C TYR A 40 -1.89 -1.37 31.24
N LYS A 41 -2.83 -0.72 31.89
CA LYS A 41 -3.54 -1.21 33.08
C LYS A 41 -4.91 -0.56 33.18
N GLU A 42 -5.76 -1.03 34.10
CA GLU A 42 -7.05 -0.42 34.36
C GLU A 42 -6.88 1.03 34.84
N GLY A 43 -7.62 1.95 34.23
CA GLY A 43 -7.60 3.38 34.54
C GLY A 43 -6.42 4.16 33.95
N GLU A 44 -5.48 3.51 33.27
CA GLU A 44 -4.34 4.22 32.67
C GLU A 44 -3.99 3.70 31.26
N CYS A 45 -3.70 4.61 30.37
CA CYS A 45 -3.34 4.30 28.99
C CYS A 45 -2.04 5.01 28.56
N THR A 46 -1.39 4.41 27.59
CA THR A 46 -0.30 5.03 26.83
C THR A 46 -0.87 5.84 25.68
N LEU A 47 -0.30 7.02 25.46
CA LEU A 47 -0.57 7.88 24.32
C LEU A 47 0.73 8.05 23.51
N VAL A 48 0.65 7.81 22.21
CA VAL A 48 1.69 8.24 21.27
C VAL A 48 1.06 9.27 20.35
N VAL A 49 1.51 10.51 20.43
CA VAL A 49 1.04 11.58 19.57
C VAL A 49 2.08 11.85 18.51
N GLU A 50 1.63 11.88 17.25
CA GLU A 50 2.50 12.11 16.10
C GLU A 50 1.94 13.23 15.23
N THR A 51 2.83 14.05 14.66
CA THR A 51 2.49 15.10 13.71
C THR A 51 3.65 15.38 12.75
N THR A 52 3.39 16.14 11.70
CA THR A 52 4.45 16.60 10.81
C THR A 52 5.36 17.60 11.52
N ASN A 53 6.63 17.70 11.08
CA ASN A 53 7.53 18.71 11.63
C ASN A 53 7.00 20.15 11.42
N GLU A 54 6.27 20.39 10.33
CA GLU A 54 5.65 21.69 10.06
C GLU A 54 4.57 22.02 11.10
N ALA A 55 3.63 21.09 11.37
CA ALA A 55 2.59 21.29 12.36
C ALA A 55 3.16 21.46 13.77
N PHE A 56 4.19 20.68 14.13
CA PHE A 56 4.92 20.86 15.39
C PHE A 56 5.52 22.26 15.54
N LEU A 57 6.16 22.79 14.49
CA LEU A 57 6.75 24.14 14.55
C LEU A 57 5.69 25.24 14.63
N LYS A 58 4.56 25.10 13.94
CA LYS A 58 3.44 26.03 14.00
C LYS A 58 2.78 26.08 15.38
N SER A 59 2.70 24.93 16.07
CA SER A 59 2.08 24.86 17.39
C SER A 59 2.85 25.64 18.48
N GLY A 60 4.08 26.02 18.23
CA GLY A 60 4.94 26.71 19.20
C GLY A 60 5.43 25.86 20.36
N LEU A 61 5.19 24.52 20.33
CA LEU A 61 5.61 23.61 21.39
C LEU A 61 7.14 23.50 21.45
N GLY A 62 7.67 23.50 22.66
CA GLY A 62 9.09 23.21 22.92
C GLY A 62 9.35 21.70 22.93
N VAL A 63 10.52 21.27 22.42
CA VAL A 63 10.89 19.84 22.36
C VAL A 63 10.86 19.15 23.71
N THR A 64 11.22 19.88 24.79
CA THR A 64 11.32 19.35 26.16
C THR A 64 10.26 19.93 27.11
N ASP A 65 9.35 20.75 26.61
CA ASP A 65 8.28 21.34 27.43
C ASP A 65 7.14 20.32 27.62
N GLU A 66 7.29 19.53 28.65
CA GLU A 66 6.33 18.45 28.97
C GLU A 66 4.97 19.02 29.38
N ARG A 67 4.92 20.15 30.13
CA ARG A 67 3.69 20.75 30.60
C ARG A 67 2.86 21.32 29.46
N ALA A 68 3.48 22.16 28.62
CA ALA A 68 2.78 22.70 27.45
C ALA A 68 2.33 21.59 26.50
N THR A 69 3.15 20.54 26.33
CA THR A 69 2.77 19.36 25.53
C THR A 69 1.56 18.64 26.10
N ALA A 70 1.54 18.36 27.42
CA ALA A 70 0.43 17.68 28.06
C ALA A 70 -0.89 18.48 27.96
N ASP A 71 -0.84 19.80 28.21
CA ASP A 71 -1.98 20.69 28.12
C ASP A 71 -2.49 20.80 26.68
N TYR A 72 -1.61 20.88 25.69
CA TYR A 72 -1.96 20.90 24.27
C TYR A 72 -2.64 19.60 23.84
N VAL A 73 -2.07 18.45 24.18
CA VAL A 73 -2.60 17.13 23.84
C VAL A 73 -3.96 16.91 24.50
N ARG A 74 -4.12 17.27 25.79
CA ARG A 74 -5.39 17.18 26.50
C ARG A 74 -6.49 18.01 25.82
N LYS A 75 -6.16 19.24 25.41
CA LYS A 75 -7.11 20.11 24.70
C LYS A 75 -7.48 19.56 23.32
N LEU A 76 -6.50 19.10 22.56
CA LEU A 76 -6.68 18.61 21.19
C LEU A 76 -7.50 17.33 21.11
N PHE A 77 -7.25 16.37 22.02
CA PHE A 77 -7.93 15.07 22.10
C PHE A 77 -8.89 14.98 23.28
N ARG A 78 -9.52 16.09 23.61
CA ARG A 78 -10.43 16.21 24.76
C ARG A 78 -11.54 15.18 24.76
N GLU A 79 -12.15 14.95 23.61
CA GLU A 79 -13.27 14.02 23.46
C GLU A 79 -12.85 12.57 23.71
N GLU A 80 -11.71 12.15 23.15
CA GLU A 80 -11.17 10.81 23.30
C GLU A 80 -10.67 10.53 24.72
N LEU A 81 -10.12 11.55 25.36
CA LEU A 81 -9.53 11.45 26.69
C LEU A 81 -10.52 11.77 27.81
N ASN A 82 -11.75 12.22 27.51
CA ASN A 82 -12.74 12.66 28.51
C ASN A 82 -12.17 13.70 29.49
N ASP A 83 -11.39 14.67 29.00
CA ASP A 83 -10.68 15.67 29.80
C ASP A 83 -9.71 15.07 30.87
N ALA A 84 -9.32 13.82 30.72
CA ALA A 84 -8.44 13.15 31.67
C ALA A 84 -7.09 13.86 31.82
N GLU A 85 -6.45 13.63 32.97
CA GLU A 85 -5.07 14.08 33.21
C GLU A 85 -4.10 13.37 32.25
N VAL A 86 -3.31 14.17 31.52
CA VAL A 86 -2.22 13.66 30.69
C VAL A 86 -0.94 13.59 31.54
N LEU A 87 -0.33 12.42 31.55
CA LEU A 87 0.85 12.11 32.34
C LEU A 87 2.13 12.21 31.48
N THR A 88 3.17 12.79 32.04
CA THR A 88 4.50 12.89 31.42
C THR A 88 5.54 12.08 32.18
N ASN A 89 6.54 11.59 31.47
CA ASN A 89 7.69 10.90 32.03
C ASN A 89 8.88 11.05 31.08
N ARG A 90 9.58 12.16 31.16
CA ARG A 90 10.61 12.56 30.18
C ARG A 90 10.05 12.53 28.75
N SER A 91 8.83 13.02 28.60
CA SER A 91 8.05 13.02 27.37
C SER A 91 8.52 14.13 26.43
N HIS A 92 9.61 13.87 25.74
CA HIS A 92 10.22 14.82 24.80
C HIS A 92 9.83 14.47 23.38
N TRP A 93 9.58 15.49 22.57
CA TRP A 93 9.34 15.33 21.14
C TRP A 93 10.59 14.83 20.40
N ARG A 94 10.42 13.76 19.63
CA ARG A 94 11.52 13.09 18.92
C ARG A 94 11.14 12.83 17.46
N GLN A 95 12.15 12.61 16.65
CA GLN A 95 12.01 12.04 15.31
C GLN A 95 12.44 10.58 15.36
N PHE A 96 11.80 9.74 14.56
CA PHE A 96 12.11 8.31 14.60
C PHE A 96 13.37 7.99 13.78
N PRO A 97 14.38 7.33 14.36
CA PRO A 97 15.54 6.86 13.62
C PRO A 97 15.26 5.46 13.04
N VAL A 98 15.28 5.33 11.72
CA VAL A 98 15.29 4.02 11.07
C VAL A 98 16.73 3.53 11.01
N VAL A 99 17.07 2.57 11.86
CA VAL A 99 18.40 1.94 11.94
C VAL A 99 18.41 0.68 11.07
N ARG A 100 19.44 0.54 10.23
CA ARG A 100 19.70 -0.65 9.42
C ARG A 100 21.18 -0.95 9.43
N CYS A 101 21.58 -2.04 10.09
CA CYS A 101 22.96 -2.49 10.13
C CYS A 101 23.20 -3.56 9.04
N LYS A 102 24.25 -3.36 8.24
CA LYS A 102 24.64 -4.33 7.21
C LYS A 102 25.28 -5.59 7.82
N VAL A 103 25.92 -5.43 8.95
CA VAL A 103 26.57 -6.49 9.72
C VAL A 103 26.09 -6.37 11.15
N TRP A 104 25.65 -7.47 11.74
CA TRP A 104 25.10 -7.47 13.09
C TRP A 104 26.10 -7.99 14.14
N HIS A 105 27.23 -8.57 13.70
CA HIS A 105 28.27 -9.01 14.61
C HIS A 105 29.68 -8.68 14.08
N HIS A 106 30.59 -8.45 15.01
CA HIS A 106 32.01 -8.28 14.71
C HIS A 106 32.81 -8.87 15.88
N ASP A 107 33.73 -9.80 15.59
CA ASP A 107 34.47 -10.57 16.60
C ASP A 107 33.57 -11.18 17.67
N ASN A 108 33.58 -10.66 18.90
CA ASN A 108 32.77 -11.09 20.05
C ASN A 108 31.63 -10.10 20.39
N VAL A 109 31.39 -9.09 19.57
CA VAL A 109 30.30 -8.11 19.75
C VAL A 109 29.15 -8.44 18.82
N VAL A 110 27.92 -8.40 19.33
CA VAL A 110 26.71 -8.63 18.56
C VAL A 110 25.67 -7.56 18.84
N LEU A 111 24.94 -7.16 17.80
CA LEU A 111 23.79 -6.26 17.87
C LEU A 111 22.51 -7.07 17.83
N LEU A 112 21.49 -6.64 18.58
CA LEU A 112 20.15 -7.21 18.53
C LEU A 112 19.10 -6.11 18.77
N GLY A 113 17.87 -6.36 18.36
CA GLY A 113 16.77 -5.41 18.49
C GLY A 113 17.06 -4.08 17.81
N ASP A 114 16.67 -2.97 18.43
CA ASP A 114 16.80 -1.62 17.86
C ASP A 114 18.24 -1.22 17.55
N ALA A 115 19.23 -1.83 18.17
CA ALA A 115 20.65 -1.60 17.85
C ALA A 115 21.04 -2.13 16.46
N ALA A 116 20.42 -3.22 16.02
CA ALA A 116 20.64 -3.84 14.71
C ALA A 116 19.66 -3.30 13.65
N HIS A 117 18.38 -3.20 14.01
CA HIS A 117 17.27 -2.89 13.11
C HIS A 117 16.09 -2.29 13.90
N SER A 118 15.88 -1.00 13.83
CA SER A 118 14.69 -0.40 14.46
C SER A 118 13.45 -0.61 13.59
N ALA A 119 12.32 -0.98 14.20
CA ALA A 119 11.03 -1.03 13.55
C ALA A 119 10.13 0.07 14.10
N HIS A 120 9.51 0.85 13.19
CA HIS A 120 8.63 1.94 13.61
C HIS A 120 7.50 1.42 14.50
N TRP A 121 7.24 2.11 15.60
CA TRP A 121 6.28 1.72 16.65
C TRP A 121 4.84 1.55 16.15
N SER A 122 4.49 2.13 15.00
CA SER A 122 3.11 2.10 14.43
C SER A 122 2.57 0.71 14.09
N ILE A 123 3.41 -0.33 14.06
CA ILE A 123 2.98 -1.73 13.90
C ILE A 123 3.17 -2.58 15.17
N GLY A 124 3.71 -1.98 16.24
CA GLY A 124 3.87 -2.65 17.55
C GLY A 124 4.82 -3.84 17.56
N SER A 125 5.82 -3.92 16.66
CA SER A 125 6.66 -5.13 16.50
C SER A 125 8.07 -5.02 17.05
N GLY A 126 8.53 -3.85 17.52
CA GLY A 126 9.91 -3.65 17.97
C GLY A 126 10.31 -4.58 19.12
N THR A 127 9.54 -4.60 20.20
CA THR A 127 9.79 -5.48 21.34
C THR A 127 9.75 -6.96 20.97
N LYS A 128 8.78 -7.37 20.13
CA LYS A 128 8.69 -8.74 19.62
C LYS A 128 9.97 -9.14 18.88
N LEU A 129 10.46 -8.29 17.98
CA LEU A 129 11.70 -8.54 17.23
C LEU A 129 12.89 -8.70 18.17
N ALA A 130 13.05 -7.81 19.16
CA ALA A 130 14.14 -7.89 20.11
C ALA A 130 14.12 -9.18 20.96
N LEU A 131 12.92 -9.64 21.37
CA LEU A 131 12.75 -10.91 22.08
C LEU A 131 13.09 -12.12 21.20
N GLU A 132 12.64 -12.12 19.94
CA GLU A 132 12.98 -13.17 18.98
C GLU A 132 14.48 -13.22 18.68
N ASP A 133 15.13 -12.06 18.56
CA ASP A 133 16.57 -11.97 18.40
C ASP A 133 17.31 -12.58 19.60
N ALA A 134 16.88 -12.25 20.81
CA ALA A 134 17.47 -12.81 22.03
C ALA A 134 17.32 -14.33 22.11
N ILE A 135 16.16 -14.86 21.72
CA ILE A 135 15.89 -16.30 21.66
C ILE A 135 16.82 -16.98 20.63
N ALA A 136 16.89 -16.44 19.42
CA ALA A 136 17.71 -16.98 18.34
C ALA A 136 19.20 -16.93 18.69
N LEU A 137 19.68 -15.82 19.28
CA LEU A 137 21.05 -15.70 19.75
C LEU A 137 21.37 -16.74 20.82
N HIS A 138 20.49 -16.92 21.83
CA HIS A 138 20.65 -17.96 22.83
C HIS A 138 20.76 -19.35 22.20
N GLN A 139 19.84 -19.69 21.28
CA GLN A 139 19.84 -20.99 20.60
C GLN A 139 21.13 -21.22 19.78
N ALA A 140 21.59 -20.20 19.04
CA ALA A 140 22.83 -20.27 18.27
C ALA A 140 24.06 -20.49 19.19
N VAL A 141 24.13 -19.81 20.35
CA VAL A 141 25.19 -20.00 21.33
C VAL A 141 25.16 -21.42 21.89
N MET A 142 23.98 -21.96 22.19
CA MET A 142 23.83 -23.34 22.70
C MET A 142 24.22 -24.39 21.65
N ARG A 143 24.01 -24.15 20.37
CA ARG A 143 24.47 -25.03 19.28
C ARG A 143 25.98 -24.97 19.06
N HIS A 144 26.63 -23.84 19.36
CA HIS A 144 28.06 -23.62 19.17
C HIS A 144 28.80 -23.20 20.45
N PRO A 145 28.77 -24.00 21.54
CA PRO A 145 29.20 -23.56 22.86
C PRO A 145 30.70 -23.21 23.00
N ARG A 146 31.51 -23.59 22.01
CA ARG A 146 32.97 -23.30 21.97
C ARG A 146 33.39 -22.48 20.73
N ASN A 147 32.44 -21.99 19.97
CA ASN A 147 32.71 -21.25 18.73
C ASN A 147 31.75 -20.06 18.61
N SER A 148 32.07 -18.98 19.31
CA SER A 148 31.28 -17.76 19.30
C SER A 148 31.10 -17.18 17.91
N ARG A 149 32.14 -17.23 17.05
CA ARG A 149 32.06 -16.73 15.67
C ARG A 149 31.00 -17.48 14.84
N ALA A 150 30.95 -18.80 14.96
CA ALA A 150 29.92 -19.60 14.29
C ALA A 150 28.52 -19.30 14.85
N ALA A 151 28.38 -19.17 16.19
CA ALA A 151 27.12 -18.81 16.82
C ALA A 151 26.58 -17.46 16.33
N LEU A 152 27.39 -16.42 16.28
CA LEU A 152 27.00 -15.10 15.86
C LEU A 152 26.65 -15.03 14.36
N ALA A 153 27.39 -15.74 13.52
CA ALA A 153 27.08 -15.83 12.09
C ALA A 153 25.76 -16.57 11.83
N GLU A 154 25.48 -17.64 12.59
CA GLU A 154 24.21 -18.36 12.50
C GLU A 154 23.02 -17.51 12.96
N TYR A 155 23.14 -16.83 14.11
CA TYR A 155 22.15 -15.90 14.61
C TYR A 155 21.77 -14.84 13.57
N GLU A 156 22.76 -14.15 13.02
CA GLU A 156 22.54 -13.12 12.01
C GLU A 156 21.85 -13.67 10.76
N LYS A 157 22.28 -14.83 10.27
CA LYS A 157 21.68 -15.50 9.10
C LYS A 157 20.22 -15.89 9.37
N GLU A 158 19.92 -16.44 10.53
CA GLU A 158 18.56 -16.90 10.88
C GLU A 158 17.57 -15.74 11.02
N ARG A 159 18.01 -14.62 11.62
CA ARG A 159 17.10 -13.53 11.99
C ARG A 159 16.96 -12.42 10.92
N ARG A 160 17.95 -12.26 10.08
CA ARG A 160 18.03 -11.12 9.16
C ARG A 160 16.80 -10.99 8.26
N GLU A 161 16.43 -12.05 7.58
CA GLU A 161 15.33 -12.02 6.59
C GLU A 161 14.01 -11.61 7.25
N GLU A 162 13.67 -12.19 8.39
CA GLU A 162 12.43 -11.88 9.11
C GLU A 162 12.44 -10.46 9.66
N ALA A 163 13.56 -10.01 10.24
CA ALA A 163 13.69 -8.66 10.77
C ALA A 163 13.57 -7.61 9.65
N GLU A 164 14.23 -7.82 8.51
CA GLU A 164 14.14 -6.92 7.35
C GLU A 164 12.72 -6.89 6.76
N ARG A 165 12.02 -8.01 6.72
CA ARG A 165 10.62 -8.10 6.26
C ARG A 165 9.69 -7.29 7.16
N ILE A 166 9.83 -7.41 8.48
CA ILE A 166 9.01 -6.65 9.43
C ILE A 166 9.39 -5.18 9.42
N GLN A 167 10.68 -4.84 9.34
CA GLN A 167 11.14 -3.47 9.20
C GLN A 167 10.59 -2.81 7.93
N TYR A 168 10.56 -3.53 6.81
CA TYR A 168 9.93 -3.04 5.59
C TYR A 168 8.46 -2.69 5.81
N SER A 169 7.69 -3.58 6.45
CA SER A 169 6.26 -3.35 6.72
C SER A 169 6.03 -2.19 7.71
N ALA A 170 6.92 -2.05 8.70
CA ALA A 170 6.91 -0.91 9.61
C ALA A 170 7.16 0.41 8.86
N ASN A 171 8.09 0.42 7.90
CA ASN A 171 8.36 1.58 7.07
C ASN A 171 7.19 1.94 6.15
N VAL A 172 6.49 0.94 5.59
CA VAL A 172 5.28 1.19 4.79
C VAL A 172 4.18 1.82 5.65
N SER A 173 4.00 1.33 6.88
CA SER A 173 3.07 1.92 7.85
C SER A 173 3.46 3.35 8.24
N LEU A 174 4.73 3.59 8.51
CA LEU A 174 5.27 4.91 8.84
C LEU A 174 4.98 5.93 7.71
N VAL A 175 5.23 5.55 6.45
CA VAL A 175 4.95 6.41 5.30
C VAL A 175 3.46 6.77 5.18
N PHE A 176 2.54 5.92 5.63
CA PHE A 176 1.12 6.26 5.70
C PHE A 176 0.88 7.46 6.63
N PHE A 177 1.45 7.44 7.84
CA PHE A 177 1.28 8.54 8.81
C PHE A 177 2.00 9.81 8.37
N GLU A 178 3.18 9.72 7.76
CA GLU A 178 3.87 10.89 7.18
C GLU A 178 3.07 11.56 6.06
N ASN A 179 2.21 10.82 5.39
CA ASN A 179 1.39 11.29 4.28
C ASN A 179 -0.12 11.27 4.59
N VAL A 180 -0.52 11.32 5.85
CA VAL A 180 -1.92 11.20 6.27
C VAL A 180 -2.83 12.21 5.56
N LYS A 181 -2.35 13.39 5.23
CA LYS A 181 -3.07 14.41 4.47
C LYS A 181 -3.62 13.91 3.13
N ARG A 182 -2.94 12.95 2.48
CA ARG A 182 -3.41 12.34 1.23
C ARG A 182 -4.72 11.57 1.39
N PHE A 183 -4.98 11.12 2.59
CA PHE A 183 -6.14 10.28 2.95
C PHE A 183 -7.22 11.07 3.68
N TRP A 184 -6.96 12.34 3.99
CA TRP A 184 -7.81 13.17 4.86
C TRP A 184 -9.23 13.34 4.37
N ASN A 185 -9.42 13.48 3.06
CA ASN A 185 -10.74 13.65 2.43
C ASN A 185 -11.44 12.33 2.09
N MET A 186 -10.92 11.20 2.53
CA MET A 186 -11.59 9.91 2.37
C MET A 186 -12.83 9.83 3.27
N ALA A 187 -13.87 9.14 2.79
CA ALA A 187 -14.99 8.78 3.66
C ALA A 187 -14.50 7.94 4.86
N PRO A 188 -15.11 8.05 6.05
CA PRO A 188 -14.64 7.35 7.25
C PRO A 188 -14.42 5.85 7.07
N THR A 189 -15.33 5.13 6.41
CA THR A 189 -15.19 3.70 6.12
C THR A 189 -13.98 3.41 5.23
N GLN A 190 -13.75 4.24 4.21
CA GLN A 190 -12.60 4.12 3.31
C GLN A 190 -11.29 4.42 4.03
N PHE A 191 -11.25 5.48 4.85
CA PHE A 191 -10.08 5.83 5.65
C PHE A 191 -9.72 4.71 6.63
N ASN A 192 -10.73 4.16 7.36
CA ASN A 192 -10.53 3.07 8.30
C ASN A 192 -9.97 1.82 7.61
N PHE A 193 -10.50 1.44 6.44
CA PHE A 193 -9.94 0.34 5.66
C PHE A 193 -8.49 0.60 5.23
N ALA A 194 -8.18 1.81 4.77
CA ALA A 194 -6.82 2.21 4.40
C ALA A 194 -5.87 2.16 5.61
N LEU A 195 -6.33 2.64 6.78
CA LEU A 195 -5.58 2.59 8.03
C LEU A 195 -5.29 1.15 8.48
N MET A 196 -6.28 0.27 8.44
CA MET A 196 -6.14 -1.13 8.86
C MET A 196 -5.23 -1.93 7.95
N SER A 197 -5.21 -1.63 6.65
CA SER A 197 -4.39 -2.32 5.65
C SER A 197 -3.06 -1.63 5.32
N ARG A 198 -2.73 -0.50 5.96
CA ARG A 198 -1.61 0.40 5.62
C ARG A 198 -0.24 -0.28 5.52
N SER A 199 0.02 -1.29 6.35
CA SER A 199 1.31 -2.00 6.38
C SER A 199 1.48 -3.01 5.24
N LYS A 200 0.42 -3.25 4.46
CA LYS A 200 0.32 -4.29 3.42
C LYS A 200 0.50 -5.74 3.91
N GLN A 201 0.72 -5.95 5.20
CA GLN A 201 0.70 -7.29 5.82
C GLN A 201 -0.72 -7.76 6.11
N ILE A 202 -1.61 -6.82 6.43
CA ILE A 202 -3.03 -7.10 6.66
C ILE A 202 -3.76 -6.81 5.34
N THR A 203 -4.22 -7.87 4.70
CA THR A 203 -4.95 -7.81 3.44
C THR A 203 -6.46 -7.77 3.69
N TYR A 204 -7.23 -7.50 2.65
CA TYR A 204 -8.68 -7.63 2.65
C TYR A 204 -9.12 -9.01 3.17
N GLU A 205 -8.49 -10.10 2.70
CA GLU A 205 -8.83 -11.46 3.11
C GLU A 205 -8.49 -11.73 4.59
N ASN A 206 -7.40 -11.15 5.10
CA ASN A 206 -7.09 -11.24 6.53
C ASN A 206 -8.11 -10.50 7.38
N LEU A 207 -8.53 -9.30 6.98
CA LEU A 207 -9.56 -8.53 7.66
C LEU A 207 -10.90 -9.26 7.62
N LYS A 208 -11.28 -9.83 6.49
CA LYS A 208 -12.51 -10.62 6.34
C LYS A 208 -12.58 -11.80 7.30
N LYS A 209 -11.44 -12.47 7.55
CA LYS A 209 -11.35 -13.56 8.54
C LYS A 209 -11.44 -13.07 9.98
N ARG A 210 -10.93 -11.86 10.27
CA ARG A 210 -10.87 -11.30 11.61
C ARG A 210 -12.16 -10.58 11.99
N ASP A 211 -12.71 -9.82 11.05
CA ASP A 211 -13.92 -9.03 11.19
C ASP A 211 -14.70 -9.00 9.88
N ALA A 212 -15.52 -10.03 9.68
CA ALA A 212 -16.40 -10.14 8.52
C ALA A 212 -17.48 -9.05 8.50
N GLY A 213 -17.84 -8.48 9.67
CA GLY A 213 -18.79 -7.37 9.80
C GLY A 213 -18.24 -6.11 9.15
N PHE A 214 -17.05 -5.71 9.56
CA PHE A 214 -16.33 -4.57 9.01
C PHE A 214 -16.15 -4.67 7.48
N ILE A 215 -15.74 -5.84 6.98
CA ILE A 215 -15.55 -6.00 5.53
C ILE A 215 -16.87 -5.94 4.77
N ARG A 216 -17.99 -6.46 5.32
CA ARG A 216 -19.31 -6.27 4.70
C ARG A 216 -19.69 -4.78 4.63
N GLU A 217 -19.40 -4.02 5.67
CA GLU A 217 -19.60 -2.56 5.68
C GLU A 217 -18.80 -1.86 4.58
N VAL A 218 -17.50 -2.22 4.46
CA VAL A 218 -16.60 -1.69 3.41
C VAL A 218 -17.13 -2.02 2.02
N ASP A 219 -17.53 -3.27 1.77
CA ASP A 219 -18.05 -3.71 0.48
C ASP A 219 -19.36 -2.99 0.12
N GLN A 220 -20.28 -2.86 1.09
CA GLN A 220 -21.54 -2.15 0.90
C GLN A 220 -21.32 -0.66 0.65
N TRP A 221 -20.44 -0.04 1.42
CA TRP A 221 -20.07 1.36 1.23
C TRP A 221 -19.50 1.59 -0.17
N TRP A 222 -18.55 0.73 -0.58
CA TRP A 222 -17.95 0.83 -1.91
C TRP A 222 -18.97 0.68 -3.04
N ALA A 223 -19.84 -0.32 -2.94
CA ALA A 223 -20.84 -0.56 -3.97
C ALA A 223 -21.83 0.61 -4.09
N ARG A 224 -22.29 1.19 -2.96
CA ARG A 224 -23.15 2.38 -2.96
C ARG A 224 -22.44 3.58 -3.55
N HIS A 225 -21.18 3.83 -3.15
CA HIS A 225 -20.37 4.92 -3.67
C HIS A 225 -20.19 4.83 -5.20
N VAL A 226 -19.92 3.64 -5.72
CA VAL A 226 -19.82 3.42 -7.17
C VAL A 226 -21.17 3.62 -7.85
N ALA A 227 -22.24 3.06 -7.29
CA ALA A 227 -23.59 3.18 -7.87
C ALA A 227 -24.04 4.64 -7.95
N GLU A 228 -23.79 5.43 -6.91
CA GLU A 228 -24.08 6.86 -6.90
C GLU A 228 -23.27 7.61 -7.99
N ARG A 229 -21.97 7.37 -8.06
CA ARG A 229 -21.10 8.00 -9.05
C ARG A 229 -21.45 7.63 -10.49
N GLU A 230 -21.76 6.36 -10.73
CA GLU A 230 -22.08 5.83 -12.06
C GLU A 230 -23.59 5.90 -12.37
N GLN A 231 -24.40 6.51 -11.48
CA GLN A 231 -25.86 6.66 -11.59
C GLN A 231 -26.60 5.32 -11.80
N ILE A 232 -26.13 4.27 -11.13
CA ILE A 232 -26.69 2.93 -11.17
C ILE A 232 -27.72 2.75 -10.05
N ARG A 233 -28.93 2.30 -10.39
CA ARG A 233 -29.93 1.93 -9.39
C ARG A 233 -29.63 0.56 -8.81
N LEU A 234 -29.26 0.50 -7.53
CA LEU A 234 -29.09 -0.76 -6.83
C LEU A 234 -30.46 -1.35 -6.44
N ARG A 235 -30.58 -2.65 -6.53
CA ARG A 235 -31.73 -3.39 -5.99
C ARG A 235 -31.63 -3.44 -4.46
N SER A 236 -32.76 -3.62 -3.78
CA SER A 236 -32.78 -3.71 -2.30
C SER A 236 -32.03 -4.92 -1.76
N ASP A 237 -31.99 -5.99 -2.56
CA ASP A 237 -31.36 -7.29 -2.26
C ASP A 237 -29.96 -7.44 -2.89
N PHE A 238 -29.32 -6.34 -3.33
CA PHE A 238 -28.02 -6.45 -3.99
C PHE A 238 -26.94 -7.00 -3.06
N VAL A 239 -26.10 -7.86 -3.62
CA VAL A 239 -24.87 -8.34 -2.99
C VAL A 239 -23.71 -7.57 -3.61
N PRO A 240 -22.89 -6.88 -2.80
CA PRO A 240 -21.75 -6.14 -3.32
C PRO A 240 -20.79 -7.05 -4.08
N PRO A 241 -20.47 -6.75 -5.35
CA PRO A 241 -19.43 -7.50 -6.06
C PRO A 241 -18.05 -7.10 -5.51
N PRO A 242 -17.02 -7.94 -5.69
CA PRO A 242 -15.65 -7.53 -5.46
C PRO A 242 -15.35 -6.20 -6.21
N PRO A 243 -14.59 -5.26 -5.61
CA PRO A 243 -14.37 -3.93 -6.21
C PRO A 243 -13.84 -3.93 -7.65
N MET A 244 -13.08 -4.96 -8.04
CA MET A 244 -12.56 -5.10 -9.40
C MET A 244 -13.67 -5.30 -10.45
N PHE A 245 -14.84 -5.82 -10.05
CA PHE A 245 -15.99 -6.01 -10.94
C PHE A 245 -16.98 -4.84 -10.93
N ALA A 246 -16.69 -3.79 -10.16
CA ALA A 246 -17.49 -2.58 -10.20
C ALA A 246 -17.19 -1.77 -11.47
N PRO A 247 -18.19 -1.15 -12.11
CA PRO A 247 -17.99 -0.32 -13.29
C PRO A 247 -17.11 0.90 -12.96
N PHE A 248 -16.54 1.48 -14.04
CA PHE A 248 -15.69 2.65 -13.92
C PHE A 248 -15.83 3.54 -15.17
N THR A 249 -16.14 4.82 -14.94
CA THR A 249 -16.22 5.81 -16.00
C THR A 249 -14.96 6.65 -16.04
N LEU A 250 -14.35 6.73 -17.21
CA LEU A 250 -13.24 7.62 -17.52
C LEU A 250 -13.65 8.57 -18.63
N ARG A 251 -13.84 9.84 -18.31
CA ARG A 251 -14.44 10.83 -19.23
C ARG A 251 -15.80 10.34 -19.75
N GLY A 252 -15.95 10.19 -21.05
CA GLY A 252 -17.17 9.70 -21.69
C GLY A 252 -17.27 8.19 -21.90
N MET A 253 -16.29 7.40 -21.40
CA MET A 253 -16.26 5.96 -21.59
C MET A 253 -16.50 5.24 -20.24
N THR A 254 -17.55 4.42 -20.20
CA THR A 254 -17.81 3.52 -19.07
C THR A 254 -17.38 2.10 -19.41
N VAL A 255 -16.53 1.50 -18.59
CA VAL A 255 -16.15 0.08 -18.62
C VAL A 255 -16.96 -0.69 -17.59
N GLN A 256 -17.41 -1.90 -17.95
CA GLN A 256 -18.27 -2.72 -17.09
C GLN A 256 -17.61 -3.20 -15.81
N ASN A 257 -16.28 -3.25 -15.78
CA ASN A 257 -15.46 -3.62 -14.64
C ASN A 257 -14.05 -3.04 -14.80
N ARG A 258 -13.19 -3.22 -13.76
CA ARG A 258 -11.83 -2.67 -13.69
C ARG A 258 -10.75 -3.64 -14.17
N VAL A 259 -11.15 -4.72 -14.83
CA VAL A 259 -10.21 -5.66 -15.44
C VAL A 259 -9.78 -5.13 -16.79
N VAL A 260 -8.50 -4.81 -16.90
CA VAL A 260 -7.90 -4.25 -18.12
C VAL A 260 -6.86 -5.23 -18.65
N VAL A 261 -7.00 -5.64 -19.90
CA VAL A 261 -6.00 -6.44 -20.60
C VAL A 261 -4.92 -5.50 -21.13
N SER A 262 -3.71 -5.65 -20.60
CA SER A 262 -2.55 -4.86 -21.02
C SER A 262 -2.11 -5.17 -22.44
N PRO A 263 -1.46 -4.24 -23.13
CA PRO A 263 -0.84 -4.49 -24.45
C PRO A 263 0.17 -5.63 -24.39
N MET A 264 0.06 -6.59 -25.30
CA MET A 264 0.96 -7.76 -25.38
C MET A 264 1.24 -8.08 -26.84
N CYS A 265 2.43 -7.79 -27.32
CA CYS A 265 2.85 -8.08 -28.69
C CYS A 265 2.77 -9.58 -28.98
N GLN A 266 2.08 -9.94 -30.08
CA GLN A 266 1.87 -11.31 -30.51
C GLN A 266 2.88 -11.73 -31.59
N TYR A 267 3.44 -10.77 -32.30
CA TYR A 267 4.39 -10.99 -33.40
C TYR A 267 3.87 -11.95 -34.49
N SER A 268 2.56 -11.93 -34.74
CA SER A 268 1.86 -12.88 -35.63
C SER A 268 1.16 -12.19 -36.80
N ALA A 269 1.43 -10.89 -37.00
CA ALA A 269 0.88 -10.15 -38.13
C ALA A 269 1.67 -10.42 -39.42
N GLU A 270 0.98 -10.30 -40.59
CA GLU A 270 1.55 -10.37 -41.91
C GLU A 270 1.55 -8.98 -42.53
N ASP A 271 2.73 -8.41 -42.75
CA ASP A 271 2.91 -7.04 -43.28
C ASP A 271 2.06 -6.00 -42.51
N GLY A 272 2.02 -6.12 -41.19
CA GLY A 272 1.28 -5.24 -40.30
C GLY A 272 -0.23 -5.55 -40.20
N THR A 273 -0.75 -6.50 -40.96
CA THR A 273 -2.15 -6.84 -40.99
C THR A 273 -2.51 -7.81 -39.90
N PRO A 274 -3.38 -7.45 -38.92
CA PRO A 274 -3.87 -8.41 -37.95
C PRO A 274 -4.78 -9.47 -38.61
N ASN A 275 -4.67 -10.71 -38.12
CA ASN A 275 -5.30 -11.89 -38.69
C ASN A 275 -6.17 -12.64 -37.66
N ASP A 276 -6.54 -13.89 -37.94
CA ASP A 276 -7.39 -14.70 -37.05
C ASP A 276 -6.75 -15.00 -35.70
N TRP A 277 -5.41 -15.04 -35.61
CA TRP A 277 -4.72 -15.12 -34.33
C TRP A 277 -5.12 -13.96 -33.40
N HIS A 278 -5.09 -12.74 -33.93
CA HIS A 278 -5.48 -11.54 -33.20
C HIS A 278 -6.97 -11.53 -32.86
N MET A 279 -7.83 -12.01 -33.76
CA MET A 279 -9.26 -12.19 -33.49
C MET A 279 -9.49 -13.11 -32.29
N VAL A 280 -8.83 -14.26 -32.26
CA VAL A 280 -8.93 -15.21 -31.12
C VAL A 280 -8.35 -14.58 -29.86
N HIS A 281 -7.19 -13.92 -29.96
CA HIS A 281 -6.52 -13.28 -28.83
C HIS A 281 -7.39 -12.23 -28.15
N TYR A 282 -7.96 -11.28 -28.89
CA TYR A 282 -8.80 -10.22 -28.31
C TYR A 282 -10.22 -10.72 -28.03
N GLY A 283 -10.78 -11.50 -28.94
CA GLY A 283 -12.13 -12.03 -28.80
C GLY A 283 -12.30 -12.92 -27.57
N SER A 284 -11.37 -13.82 -27.30
CA SER A 284 -11.44 -14.69 -26.11
C SER A 284 -11.39 -13.91 -24.79
N ARG A 285 -10.60 -12.84 -24.72
CA ARG A 285 -10.50 -12.00 -23.53
C ARG A 285 -11.73 -11.10 -23.35
N ALA A 286 -12.30 -10.62 -24.43
CA ALA A 286 -13.56 -9.88 -24.42
C ALA A 286 -14.71 -10.76 -23.93
N LEU A 287 -14.85 -11.98 -24.47
CA LEU A 287 -15.83 -12.98 -24.04
C LEU A 287 -15.58 -13.45 -22.60
N GLY A 288 -14.31 -13.45 -22.16
CA GLY A 288 -13.92 -13.74 -20.77
C GLY A 288 -14.29 -12.65 -19.77
N GLY A 289 -14.91 -11.55 -20.22
CA GLY A 289 -15.49 -10.53 -19.35
C GLY A 289 -14.56 -9.38 -18.97
N ALA A 290 -13.42 -9.18 -19.66
CA ALA A 290 -12.60 -7.99 -19.45
C ALA A 290 -13.39 -6.71 -19.73
N GLY A 291 -13.17 -5.64 -18.92
CA GLY A 291 -13.82 -4.35 -19.12
C GLY A 291 -13.21 -3.53 -20.26
N LEU A 292 -11.88 -3.60 -20.39
CA LEU A 292 -11.12 -2.90 -21.42
C LEU A 292 -9.98 -3.79 -21.92
N LEU A 293 -9.79 -3.80 -23.23
CA LEU A 293 -8.63 -4.42 -23.86
C LEU A 293 -7.77 -3.34 -24.54
N PHE A 294 -6.45 -3.42 -24.35
CA PHE A 294 -5.52 -2.73 -25.22
C PHE A 294 -4.96 -3.70 -26.26
N THR A 295 -4.89 -3.24 -27.51
CA THR A 295 -4.19 -4.00 -28.54
C THR A 295 -2.70 -4.04 -28.21
N GLU A 296 -1.98 -4.97 -28.80
CA GLU A 296 -0.53 -4.90 -28.87
C GLU A 296 -0.08 -3.57 -29.50
N MET A 297 1.20 -3.26 -29.36
CA MET A 297 1.79 -2.10 -30.03
C MET A 297 1.49 -2.20 -31.51
N THR A 298 0.74 -1.22 -32.03
CA THR A 298 0.29 -1.13 -33.40
C THR A 298 1.02 0.04 -34.05
N ASP A 299 1.89 -0.27 -34.99
CA ASP A 299 2.85 0.68 -35.53
C ASP A 299 2.22 1.64 -36.53
N VAL A 300 2.65 2.90 -36.49
CA VAL A 300 2.13 3.98 -37.36
C VAL A 300 2.82 4.04 -38.72
N SER A 301 3.90 3.24 -38.90
CA SER A 301 4.63 3.14 -40.16
C SER A 301 5.33 1.78 -40.27
N PRO A 302 5.72 1.31 -41.48
CA PRO A 302 6.38 0.03 -41.66
C PRO A 302 7.72 -0.05 -40.93
N GLU A 303 8.50 1.01 -40.92
CA GLU A 303 9.79 1.13 -40.28
C GLU A 303 9.66 1.27 -38.73
N GLY A 304 8.46 1.62 -38.25
CA GLY A 304 8.13 1.73 -36.84
C GLY A 304 7.99 0.39 -36.13
N ARG A 305 7.93 -0.72 -36.83
CA ARG A 305 7.75 -2.07 -36.26
C ARG A 305 8.96 -2.53 -35.46
N ILE A 306 8.72 -3.22 -34.36
CA ILE A 306 9.78 -3.92 -33.62
C ILE A 306 10.33 -5.06 -34.48
N SER A 307 9.43 -5.83 -35.07
CA SER A 307 9.74 -6.96 -35.96
C SER A 307 8.72 -7.03 -37.11
N PRO A 308 8.99 -7.81 -38.20
CA PRO A 308 8.02 -8.02 -39.29
C PRO A 308 6.65 -8.52 -38.84
N GLY A 309 6.56 -9.21 -37.71
CA GLY A 309 5.31 -9.74 -37.14
C GLY A 309 4.48 -8.76 -36.33
N CYS A 310 4.91 -7.50 -36.14
CA CYS A 310 4.12 -6.49 -35.46
C CYS A 310 2.92 -6.03 -36.30
N THR A 311 1.84 -5.72 -35.62
CA THR A 311 0.65 -5.11 -36.28
C THR A 311 0.91 -3.65 -36.62
N GLY A 312 0.18 -3.14 -37.56
CA GLY A 312 0.25 -1.75 -38.05
C GLY A 312 -1.11 -1.10 -38.22
N LEU A 313 -1.08 0.24 -38.38
CA LEU A 313 -2.21 1.06 -38.80
C LEU A 313 -1.75 2.16 -39.78
N TYR A 314 -1.04 1.77 -40.81
CA TYR A 314 -0.50 2.68 -41.82
C TYR A 314 -0.96 2.36 -43.27
N LYS A 315 -1.87 1.38 -43.44
CA LYS A 315 -2.49 0.99 -44.70
C LYS A 315 -4.02 0.87 -44.54
N ALA A 316 -4.75 0.98 -45.65
CA ALA A 316 -6.20 0.82 -45.64
C ALA A 316 -6.64 -0.59 -45.23
N GLU A 317 -5.88 -1.63 -45.61
CA GLU A 317 -6.15 -3.02 -45.27
C GLU A 317 -6.08 -3.23 -43.74
N HIS A 318 -5.18 -2.54 -43.06
CA HIS A 318 -5.07 -2.61 -41.61
C HIS A 318 -6.35 -2.11 -40.92
N VAL A 319 -6.93 -1.01 -41.47
CA VAL A 319 -8.20 -0.47 -40.94
C VAL A 319 -9.33 -1.50 -41.07
N VAL A 320 -9.43 -2.17 -42.22
CA VAL A 320 -10.44 -3.22 -42.44
C VAL A 320 -10.24 -4.40 -41.48
N ALA A 321 -9.02 -4.87 -41.32
CA ALA A 321 -8.70 -5.98 -40.45
C ALA A 321 -8.94 -5.66 -38.96
N TRP A 322 -8.52 -4.49 -38.49
CA TRP A 322 -8.81 -4.00 -37.15
C TRP A 322 -10.30 -3.79 -36.91
N LYS A 323 -11.03 -3.23 -37.92
CA LYS A 323 -12.47 -3.05 -37.80
C LYS A 323 -13.20 -4.36 -37.58
N ARG A 324 -12.83 -5.45 -38.26
CA ARG A 324 -13.39 -6.78 -38.05
C ARG A 324 -13.25 -7.24 -36.59
N ILE A 325 -12.09 -7.01 -35.98
CA ILE A 325 -11.82 -7.38 -34.58
C ILE A 325 -12.64 -6.51 -33.63
N VAL A 326 -12.66 -5.21 -33.85
CA VAL A 326 -13.42 -4.25 -33.03
C VAL A 326 -14.93 -4.55 -33.08
N ASP A 327 -15.47 -4.80 -34.29
CA ASP A 327 -16.89 -5.13 -34.49
C ASP A 327 -17.24 -6.44 -33.73
N PHE A 328 -16.38 -7.44 -33.79
CA PHE A 328 -16.57 -8.66 -33.03
C PHE A 328 -16.58 -8.41 -31.50
N VAL A 329 -15.59 -7.68 -30.99
CA VAL A 329 -15.50 -7.35 -29.55
C VAL A 329 -16.76 -6.61 -29.10
N HIS A 330 -17.19 -5.59 -29.81
CA HIS A 330 -18.37 -4.78 -29.46
C HIS A 330 -19.69 -5.52 -29.68
N GLY A 331 -19.77 -6.40 -30.70
CA GLY A 331 -20.98 -7.18 -31.00
C GLY A 331 -21.18 -8.38 -30.07
N GLN A 332 -20.11 -8.94 -29.50
CA GLN A 332 -20.17 -10.17 -28.70
C GLN A 332 -19.89 -9.93 -27.21
N SER A 333 -19.54 -8.72 -26.80
CA SER A 333 -19.22 -8.40 -25.40
C SER A 333 -19.53 -6.94 -25.06
N ASN A 334 -19.51 -6.62 -23.76
CA ASN A 334 -19.56 -5.24 -23.27
C ASN A 334 -18.17 -4.60 -23.11
N ALA A 335 -17.10 -5.33 -23.47
CA ALA A 335 -15.74 -4.84 -23.39
C ALA A 335 -15.51 -3.64 -24.29
N LYS A 336 -14.68 -2.72 -23.85
CA LYS A 336 -14.12 -1.68 -24.68
C LYS A 336 -12.77 -2.13 -25.22
N ILE A 337 -12.40 -1.65 -26.40
CA ILE A 337 -11.09 -1.93 -27.00
C ILE A 337 -10.42 -0.61 -27.40
N ALA A 338 -9.14 -0.49 -27.07
CA ALA A 338 -8.29 0.65 -27.36
C ALA A 338 -7.04 0.21 -28.11
N LEU A 339 -6.60 1.00 -29.05
CA LEU A 339 -5.39 0.74 -29.83
C LEU A 339 -4.17 1.37 -29.14
N GLN A 340 -3.11 0.59 -28.95
CA GLN A 340 -1.82 1.13 -28.53
C GLN A 340 -1.02 1.53 -29.78
N LEU A 341 -1.11 2.78 -30.19
CA LEU A 341 -0.27 3.31 -31.27
C LEU A 341 1.18 3.44 -30.83
N GLY A 342 2.11 3.05 -31.68
CA GLY A 342 3.52 3.08 -31.35
C GLY A 342 4.45 3.21 -32.56
N HIS A 343 5.73 3.41 -32.22
CA HIS A 343 6.86 3.39 -33.14
C HIS A 343 8.09 2.91 -32.35
N ALA A 344 8.69 1.78 -32.77
CA ALA A 344 9.78 1.17 -32.02
C ALA A 344 11.08 2.00 -31.97
N GLY A 345 11.24 2.94 -32.92
CA GLY A 345 12.43 3.78 -33.00
C GLY A 345 13.71 2.93 -33.15
N ARG A 346 14.71 3.21 -32.33
CA ARG A 346 15.98 2.47 -32.34
C ARG A 346 15.87 0.98 -31.93
N LYS A 347 14.72 0.53 -31.42
CA LYS A 347 14.45 -0.87 -31.10
C LYS A 347 13.77 -1.62 -32.23
N GLY A 348 13.55 -0.97 -33.37
CA GLY A 348 12.98 -1.58 -34.55
C GLY A 348 13.92 -2.54 -35.27
N SER A 349 13.39 -3.24 -36.26
CA SER A 349 14.12 -4.12 -37.17
C SER A 349 14.78 -5.35 -36.50
N THR A 350 14.12 -5.92 -35.48
CA THR A 350 14.52 -7.21 -34.92
C THR A 350 13.87 -8.36 -35.68
N GLN A 351 14.53 -9.52 -35.68
CA GLN A 351 13.96 -10.77 -36.23
C GLN A 351 12.84 -11.28 -35.33
N LEU A 352 11.96 -12.11 -35.88
CA LEU A 352 10.98 -12.85 -35.07
C LEU A 352 11.71 -13.82 -34.13
N GLY A 353 11.23 -13.95 -32.88
CA GLY A 353 11.90 -14.76 -31.86
C GLY A 353 11.99 -16.27 -32.15
N TRP A 354 11.31 -16.74 -33.21
CA TRP A 354 11.31 -18.13 -33.67
C TRP A 354 11.93 -18.31 -35.08
N GLN A 355 12.59 -17.33 -35.59
CA GLN A 355 13.38 -17.35 -36.81
C GLN A 355 14.89 -17.24 -36.47
#